data_db919a9e59a397525c4edb76451ba1ea
#
_entry.id   db919a9e59a397525c4edb76451ba1ea
#
_cell.length_a   1.000
_cell.length_b   1.000
_cell.length_c   1.000
_cell.angle_alpha   90.00
_cell.angle_beta   90.00
_cell.angle_gamma   90.00
#
_symmetry.space_group_name_H-M   'P 1'
#
loop_
_entity.id
_entity.type
_entity.pdbx_description
1 polymer ?
#
loop_
_entity_poly.entity_id
_entity_poly.type
_entity_poly.pdbx_seq_one_letter_code
_entity_poly.pdbx_strand_id
1 'polypeptide(L)'
;MSNTKIPESVKRDLWFAAHGRCEFAGCNKVLFKHGITMDECNISNYAHIIGDSPKGPRGDEKQSKELAKDINNLILLCPECHKLIDSDEEKYTVEVLRNMKREHEKRILLVTGIQPNMKSLVVAYGPTIGTDTPHFHKDVLFNTIFPERYPADLSPIEIQMKNSAMKDGEAFFWDVELRQIEDICANRILGPLERGELSHVSLFALGPQPLLVKLGTILNDKYPVTVFQKHRVPDTWRWLDEDTSNDIRLIEPQDKTKEPILVIALSSKAILKRIADRCGDTASLWAITCDEPGNDMMRCHSLLKQFNLVARMAMDAIKTAHSKAGCLKIFMAAPASCAVELGRIRMPKADLPWVLYDYWIDKDEDIETITIK
;
A
#
# COMPACT_ATOMS: atom_id res chain seq x y z
N MET A 1 -44.33 16.25 5.07
CA MET A 1 -43.91 15.31 6.13
C MET A 1 -44.64 14.00 5.90
N SER A 2 -43.94 12.88 5.99
CA SER A 2 -44.55 11.56 5.85
C SER A 2 -45.65 11.34 6.92
N ASN A 3 -46.80 10.86 6.49
CA ASN A 3 -47.89 10.52 7.39
C ASN A 3 -47.81 9.07 7.90
N THR A 4 -46.87 8.28 7.37
CA THR A 4 -46.75 6.86 7.69
C THR A 4 -45.83 6.67 8.89
N LYS A 5 -46.37 6.07 9.96
CA LYS A 5 -45.55 5.67 11.12
C LYS A 5 -44.75 4.42 10.78
N ILE A 6 -43.44 4.61 10.54
CA ILE A 6 -42.48 3.51 10.30
C ILE A 6 -42.30 2.74 11.62
N PRO A 7 -42.39 1.38 11.63
CA PRO A 7 -42.11 0.57 12.81
C PRO A 7 -40.71 0.79 13.37
N GLU A 8 -40.57 0.77 14.70
CA GLU A 8 -39.27 0.95 15.35
C GLU A 8 -38.25 -0.17 14.99
N SER A 9 -38.73 -1.38 14.73
CA SER A 9 -37.85 -2.47 14.22
C SER A 9 -37.24 -2.12 12.86
N VAL A 10 -38.04 -1.60 11.92
CA VAL A 10 -37.58 -1.21 10.60
C VAL A 10 -36.60 -0.04 10.67
N LYS A 11 -36.89 0.96 11.53
CA LYS A 11 -35.96 2.07 11.76
C LYS A 11 -34.63 1.59 12.31
N ARG A 12 -34.69 0.69 13.30
CA ARG A 12 -33.47 0.09 13.90
C ARG A 12 -32.65 -0.69 12.86
N ASP A 13 -33.32 -1.52 12.06
CA ASP A 13 -32.68 -2.37 11.10
C ASP A 13 -32.02 -1.53 9.96
N LEU A 14 -32.71 -0.47 9.51
CA LEU A 14 -32.12 0.51 8.57
C LEU A 14 -30.94 1.26 9.19
N TRP A 15 -31.03 1.63 10.47
CA TRP A 15 -29.95 2.29 11.19
C TRP A 15 -28.69 1.42 11.27
N PHE A 16 -28.86 0.10 11.51
CA PHE A 16 -27.74 -0.85 11.49
C PHE A 16 -27.16 -1.03 10.10
N ALA A 17 -28.00 -1.17 9.06
CA ALA A 17 -27.54 -1.31 7.68
C ALA A 17 -26.74 -0.10 7.20
N ALA A 18 -27.20 1.11 7.55
CA ALA A 18 -26.51 2.37 7.23
C ALA A 18 -25.34 2.69 8.19
N HIS A 19 -25.19 1.94 9.30
CA HIS A 19 -24.20 2.18 10.35
C HIS A 19 -24.26 3.60 10.94
N GLY A 20 -25.49 4.15 11.08
CA GLY A 20 -25.71 5.49 11.61
C GLY A 20 -25.12 6.61 10.75
N ARG A 21 -24.96 6.40 9.45
CA ARG A 21 -24.41 7.36 8.48
C ARG A 21 -25.38 7.68 7.37
N CYS A 22 -25.23 8.87 6.79
CA CYS A 22 -26.02 9.28 5.63
C CYS A 22 -25.62 8.44 4.40
N GLU A 23 -26.62 7.79 3.80
CA GLU A 23 -26.44 6.90 2.64
C GLU A 23 -26.36 7.65 1.29
N PHE A 24 -26.50 8.98 1.32
CA PHE A 24 -26.36 9.79 0.10
C PHE A 24 -24.91 9.70 -0.43
N ALA A 25 -24.76 9.44 -1.73
CA ALA A 25 -23.47 9.30 -2.37
C ALA A 25 -22.58 10.54 -2.14
N GLY A 26 -21.38 10.30 -1.56
CA GLY A 26 -20.41 11.35 -1.23
C GLY A 26 -20.64 12.07 0.11
N CYS A 27 -21.79 11.87 0.81
CA CYS A 27 -22.06 12.53 2.10
C CYS A 27 -21.40 11.84 3.29
N ASN A 28 -21.80 10.60 3.60
CA ASN A 28 -21.26 9.77 4.70
C ASN A 28 -21.27 10.43 6.10
N LYS A 29 -22.09 11.47 6.32
CA LYS A 29 -22.19 12.24 7.57
C LYS A 29 -22.67 11.33 8.71
N VAL A 30 -22.04 11.43 9.89
CA VAL A 30 -22.50 10.74 11.11
C VAL A 30 -23.81 11.35 11.56
N LEU A 31 -24.82 10.51 11.87
CA LEU A 31 -26.20 10.95 12.15
C LEU A 31 -26.59 10.90 13.62
N PHE A 32 -25.69 10.46 14.51
CA PHE A 32 -25.89 10.40 15.96
C PHE A 32 -25.07 11.44 16.74
N LYS A 33 -24.44 12.40 16.02
CA LYS A 33 -23.69 13.51 16.62
C LYS A 33 -23.92 14.79 15.84
N HIS A 34 -23.96 15.90 16.54
CA HIS A 34 -23.95 17.21 15.91
C HIS A 34 -22.57 17.50 15.28
N GLY A 35 -22.56 17.92 14.03
CA GLY A 35 -21.32 18.03 13.23
C GLY A 35 -20.30 19.08 13.72
N ILE A 36 -20.71 20.02 14.58
CA ILE A 36 -19.83 21.08 15.12
C ILE A 36 -19.58 20.88 16.61
N THR A 37 -20.64 20.74 17.42
CA THR A 37 -20.50 20.64 18.88
C THR A 37 -20.13 19.23 19.35
N MET A 38 -20.26 18.24 18.49
CA MET A 38 -20.07 16.81 18.79
C MET A 38 -21.02 16.24 19.85
N ASP A 39 -22.05 17.00 20.25
CA ASP A 39 -23.08 16.54 21.16
C ASP A 39 -23.86 15.36 20.56
N GLU A 40 -24.23 14.41 21.38
CA GLU A 40 -25.04 13.27 20.99
C GLU A 40 -26.47 13.71 20.64
N CYS A 41 -26.86 13.55 19.40
CA CYS A 41 -28.20 13.84 18.91
C CYS A 41 -28.51 13.01 17.66
N ASN A 42 -29.74 12.56 17.54
CA ASN A 42 -30.21 11.89 16.33
C ASN A 42 -30.73 12.94 15.33
N ILE A 43 -29.97 13.14 14.25
CA ILE A 43 -30.27 14.05 13.14
C ILE A 43 -30.72 13.31 11.88
N SER A 44 -31.04 12.02 11.98
CA SER A 44 -31.41 11.19 10.83
C SER A 44 -32.83 11.43 10.33
N ASN A 45 -33.02 11.31 9.04
CA ASN A 45 -34.30 11.21 8.37
C ASN A 45 -34.44 9.83 7.73
N TYR A 46 -35.54 9.17 7.97
CA TYR A 46 -35.94 7.95 7.29
C TYR A 46 -36.71 8.33 6.03
N ALA A 47 -36.00 8.55 4.94
CA ALA A 47 -36.54 9.03 3.68
C ALA A 47 -37.12 7.87 2.86
N HIS A 48 -38.29 8.10 2.23
CA HIS A 48 -38.86 7.13 1.30
C HIS A 48 -38.20 7.26 -0.09
N ILE A 49 -37.83 6.15 -0.68
CA ILE A 49 -37.32 6.09 -2.07
C ILE A 49 -38.47 6.29 -3.04
N ILE A 50 -39.53 5.48 -2.94
CA ILE A 50 -40.86 5.75 -3.52
C ILE A 50 -41.64 6.42 -2.41
N GLY A 51 -42.10 7.67 -2.62
CA GLY A 51 -42.79 8.43 -1.60
C GLY A 51 -43.96 7.66 -0.94
N ASP A 52 -44.22 7.87 0.34
CA ASP A 52 -45.31 7.24 1.06
C ASP A 52 -46.72 7.72 0.65
N SER A 53 -46.76 8.77 -0.15
CA SER A 53 -47.98 9.33 -0.77
C SER A 53 -47.88 9.28 -2.29
N PRO A 54 -48.92 8.85 -3.02
CA PRO A 54 -48.95 8.88 -4.48
C PRO A 54 -48.68 10.26 -5.12
N LYS A 55 -48.98 11.33 -4.38
CA LYS A 55 -48.76 12.74 -4.80
C LYS A 55 -47.47 13.33 -4.23
N GLY A 56 -46.67 12.57 -3.51
CA GLY A 56 -45.41 12.99 -2.96
C GLY A 56 -44.25 12.75 -3.93
N PRO A 57 -43.01 13.16 -3.57
CA PRO A 57 -41.86 12.93 -4.35
C PRO A 57 -41.68 11.45 -4.76
N ARG A 58 -41.49 11.18 -6.05
CA ARG A 58 -41.39 9.82 -6.60
C ARG A 58 -42.55 8.89 -6.24
N GLY A 59 -43.75 9.48 -5.99
CA GLY A 59 -44.94 8.75 -5.58
C GLY A 59 -45.51 7.88 -6.69
N ASP A 60 -46.16 6.78 -6.29
CA ASP A 60 -46.80 5.82 -7.18
C ASP A 60 -48.16 5.37 -6.56
N GLU A 61 -49.22 5.28 -7.35
CA GLU A 61 -50.57 5.02 -6.86
C GLU A 61 -50.72 3.71 -6.08
N LYS A 62 -49.97 2.68 -6.46
CA LYS A 62 -50.01 1.34 -5.86
C LYS A 62 -48.88 1.14 -4.86
N GLN A 63 -47.63 1.42 -5.28
CA GLN A 63 -46.43 1.08 -4.54
C GLN A 63 -46.24 2.00 -3.31
N SER A 64 -46.68 3.26 -3.35
CA SER A 64 -46.54 4.20 -2.21
C SER A 64 -47.12 3.65 -0.91
N LYS A 65 -48.30 3.08 -0.99
CA LYS A 65 -49.00 2.52 0.18
C LYS A 65 -48.43 1.14 0.57
N GLU A 66 -48.11 0.34 -0.40
CA GLU A 66 -47.60 -1.03 -0.20
C GLU A 66 -46.20 -1.03 0.43
N LEU A 67 -45.32 -0.16 -0.05
CA LEU A 67 -43.91 -0.10 0.35
C LEU A 67 -43.59 0.92 1.46
N ALA A 68 -44.59 1.61 1.99
CA ALA A 68 -44.38 2.69 2.98
C ALA A 68 -43.64 2.26 4.26
N LYS A 69 -43.60 0.95 4.56
CA LYS A 69 -42.92 0.38 5.73
C LYS A 69 -41.84 -0.63 5.37
N ASP A 70 -41.56 -0.79 4.09
CA ASP A 70 -40.54 -1.71 3.61
C ASP A 70 -39.14 -1.06 3.76
N ILE A 71 -38.22 -1.76 4.43
CA ILE A 71 -36.84 -1.31 4.61
C ILE A 71 -36.11 -1.05 3.27
N ASN A 72 -36.48 -1.81 2.24
CA ASN A 72 -35.87 -1.64 0.89
C ASN A 72 -36.36 -0.38 0.17
N ASN A 73 -37.46 0.20 0.67
CA ASN A 73 -37.97 1.48 0.18
C ASN A 73 -37.59 2.67 1.09
N LEU A 74 -36.75 2.45 2.08
CA LEU A 74 -36.26 3.48 2.99
C LEU A 74 -34.77 3.67 2.84
N ILE A 75 -34.30 4.92 2.91
CA ILE A 75 -32.90 5.32 2.90
C ILE A 75 -32.65 6.27 4.08
N LEU A 76 -31.52 6.08 4.80
CA LEU A 76 -31.15 6.88 5.96
C LEU A 76 -30.35 8.11 5.52
N LEU A 77 -30.88 9.31 5.74
CA LEU A 77 -30.26 10.55 5.25
C LEU A 77 -30.10 11.60 6.35
N CYS A 78 -29.11 12.50 6.17
CA CYS A 78 -29.10 13.76 6.93
C CYS A 78 -30.20 14.72 6.41
N PRO A 79 -30.58 15.75 7.18
CA PRO A 79 -31.63 16.68 6.78
C PRO A 79 -31.38 17.39 5.45
N GLU A 80 -30.12 17.76 5.19
CA GLU A 80 -29.73 18.46 3.95
C GLU A 80 -29.90 17.55 2.73
N CYS A 81 -29.42 16.30 2.81
CA CYS A 81 -29.54 15.32 1.71
C CYS A 81 -31.01 14.90 1.50
N HIS A 82 -31.81 14.76 2.57
CA HIS A 82 -33.23 14.48 2.46
C HIS A 82 -33.97 15.60 1.70
N LYS A 83 -33.71 16.85 2.08
CA LYS A 83 -34.30 18.01 1.38
C LYS A 83 -33.88 18.04 -0.09
N LEU A 84 -32.61 17.73 -0.36
CA LEU A 84 -32.07 17.74 -1.72
C LEU A 84 -32.76 16.75 -2.64
N ILE A 85 -32.94 15.48 -2.20
CA ILE A 85 -33.59 14.45 -3.03
C ILE A 85 -35.07 14.72 -3.31
N ASP A 86 -35.73 15.45 -2.41
CA ASP A 86 -37.15 15.80 -2.60
C ASP A 86 -37.34 17.09 -3.41
N SER A 87 -36.27 17.90 -3.58
CA SER A 87 -36.32 19.12 -4.39
C SER A 87 -36.03 18.90 -5.89
N ASP A 88 -35.46 17.74 -6.26
CA ASP A 88 -35.07 17.44 -7.63
C ASP A 88 -35.31 15.94 -7.94
N GLU A 89 -36.58 15.61 -8.18
CA GLU A 89 -37.00 14.23 -8.42
C GLU A 89 -36.53 13.67 -9.76
N GLU A 90 -36.29 14.53 -10.75
CA GLU A 90 -35.80 14.13 -12.06
C GLU A 90 -34.36 13.62 -11.96
N LYS A 91 -33.56 14.25 -11.12
CA LYS A 91 -32.17 13.85 -10.86
C LYS A 91 -32.08 12.68 -9.89
N TYR A 92 -32.86 12.69 -8.82
CA TYR A 92 -32.86 11.68 -7.76
C TYR A 92 -34.01 10.70 -7.95
N THR A 93 -33.94 9.94 -9.03
CA THR A 93 -34.94 8.92 -9.36
C THR A 93 -34.93 7.75 -8.37
N VAL A 94 -35.97 6.94 -8.38
CA VAL A 94 -36.05 5.71 -7.58
C VAL A 94 -34.84 4.82 -7.76
N GLU A 95 -34.38 4.66 -9.01
CA GLU A 95 -33.21 3.84 -9.33
C GLU A 95 -31.93 4.39 -8.75
N VAL A 96 -31.70 5.71 -8.87
CA VAL A 96 -30.55 6.42 -8.30
C VAL A 96 -30.50 6.24 -6.78
N LEU A 97 -31.62 6.43 -6.07
CA LEU A 97 -31.67 6.28 -4.63
C LEU A 97 -31.45 4.82 -4.18
N ARG A 98 -32.04 3.85 -4.88
CA ARG A 98 -31.80 2.43 -4.63
C ARG A 98 -30.32 2.07 -4.82
N ASN A 99 -29.68 2.63 -5.82
CA ASN A 99 -28.26 2.43 -6.06
C ASN A 99 -27.41 3.03 -4.95
N MET A 100 -27.69 4.28 -4.51
CA MET A 100 -26.99 4.92 -3.40
C MET A 100 -27.06 4.07 -2.12
N LYS A 101 -28.26 3.61 -1.74
CA LYS A 101 -28.48 2.73 -0.60
C LYS A 101 -27.68 1.45 -0.72
N ARG A 102 -27.81 0.73 -1.84
CA ARG A 102 -27.12 -0.53 -2.08
C ARG A 102 -25.60 -0.41 -1.98
N GLU A 103 -25.02 0.60 -2.62
CA GLU A 103 -23.57 0.80 -2.62
C GLU A 103 -23.06 1.20 -1.23
N HIS A 104 -23.82 2.01 -0.48
CA HIS A 104 -23.49 2.36 0.88
C HIS A 104 -23.51 1.13 1.81
N GLU A 105 -24.60 0.39 1.83
CA GLU A 105 -24.77 -0.81 2.68
C GLU A 105 -23.74 -1.90 2.32
N LYS A 106 -23.47 -2.11 1.03
CA LYS A 106 -22.41 -3.02 0.57
C LYS A 106 -21.03 -2.61 1.10
N ARG A 107 -20.71 -1.32 1.03
CA ARG A 107 -19.45 -0.79 1.59
C ARG A 107 -19.37 -0.99 3.09
N ILE A 108 -20.44 -0.69 3.84
CA ILE A 108 -20.49 -0.90 5.29
C ILE A 108 -20.26 -2.38 5.62
N LEU A 109 -20.97 -3.29 4.96
CA LEU A 109 -20.81 -4.73 5.16
C LEU A 109 -19.38 -5.19 4.90
N LEU A 110 -18.76 -4.70 3.82
CA LEU A 110 -17.38 -5.03 3.46
C LEU A 110 -16.40 -4.56 4.54
N VAL A 111 -16.47 -3.29 4.94
CA VAL A 111 -15.52 -2.68 5.89
C VAL A 111 -15.70 -3.25 7.31
N THR A 112 -16.93 -3.41 7.77
CA THR A 112 -17.22 -3.96 9.10
C THR A 112 -17.05 -5.48 9.17
N GLY A 113 -17.02 -6.17 8.04
CA GLY A 113 -16.72 -7.60 7.94
C GLY A 113 -15.24 -7.96 8.11
N ILE A 114 -14.33 -6.97 8.11
CA ILE A 114 -12.91 -7.20 8.33
C ILE A 114 -12.68 -7.69 9.76
N GLN A 115 -12.03 -8.85 9.88
CA GLN A 115 -11.80 -9.47 11.18
C GLN A 115 -10.86 -8.62 12.06
N PRO A 116 -11.05 -8.59 13.40
CA PRO A 116 -10.21 -7.81 14.32
C PRO A 116 -8.72 -8.11 14.25
N ASN A 117 -8.34 -9.35 13.90
CA ASN A 117 -6.94 -9.77 13.74
C ASN A 117 -6.30 -9.31 12.41
N MET A 118 -7.08 -8.71 11.50
CA MET A 118 -6.59 -8.15 10.23
C MET A 118 -6.07 -6.70 10.38
N LYS A 119 -5.83 -6.28 11.61
CA LYS A 119 -5.18 -5.00 11.94
C LYS A 119 -3.75 -4.96 11.39
N SER A 120 -3.34 -3.85 10.77
CA SER A 120 -2.01 -3.67 10.19
C SER A 120 -1.40 -2.31 10.54
N LEU A 121 -0.15 -2.30 10.96
CA LEU A 121 0.62 -1.07 11.10
C LEU A 121 1.00 -0.55 9.71
N VAL A 122 0.54 0.65 9.37
CA VAL A 122 0.88 1.30 8.10
C VAL A 122 2.18 2.07 8.28
N VAL A 123 3.19 1.71 7.50
CA VAL A 123 4.52 2.34 7.53
C VAL A 123 4.82 2.94 6.16
N ALA A 124 5.23 4.19 6.12
CA ALA A 124 5.67 4.90 4.93
C ALA A 124 7.13 5.30 5.10
N TYR A 125 7.99 4.91 4.16
CA TYR A 125 9.40 5.27 4.11
C TYR A 125 9.72 6.00 2.81
N GLY A 126 10.31 7.19 2.91
CA GLY A 126 10.66 7.98 1.74
C GLY A 126 11.63 9.12 2.05
N PRO A 127 12.94 8.89 2.03
CA PRO A 127 13.93 9.95 2.14
C PRO A 127 13.89 10.85 0.90
N THR A 128 14.51 12.01 0.99
CA THR A 128 14.70 12.89 -0.16
C THR A 128 15.67 12.23 -1.15
N ILE A 129 15.28 12.16 -2.42
CA ILE A 129 16.06 11.61 -3.52
C ILE A 129 16.37 12.76 -4.47
N GLY A 130 17.64 13.16 -4.60
CA GLY A 130 18.03 14.35 -5.35
C GLY A 130 17.33 15.61 -4.80
N THR A 131 16.35 16.13 -5.54
CA THR A 131 15.53 17.29 -5.13
C THR A 131 14.11 16.92 -4.71
N ASP A 132 13.72 15.65 -4.88
CA ASP A 132 12.35 15.22 -4.71
C ASP A 132 12.17 14.43 -3.39
N THR A 133 11.19 14.85 -2.60
CA THR A 133 10.79 14.14 -1.38
C THR A 133 9.47 13.44 -1.64
N PRO A 134 9.41 12.11 -1.49
CA PRO A 134 8.16 11.39 -1.67
C PRO A 134 7.07 11.86 -0.70
N HIS A 135 5.87 12.11 -1.22
CA HIS A 135 4.71 12.47 -0.42
C HIS A 135 3.77 11.28 -0.24
N PHE A 136 3.45 10.98 1.01
CA PHE A 136 2.54 9.90 1.37
C PHE A 136 1.23 10.49 1.90
N HIS A 137 0.15 10.32 1.12
CA HIS A 137 -1.18 10.74 1.56
C HIS A 137 -1.83 9.62 2.39
N LYS A 138 -2.08 9.88 3.66
CA LYS A 138 -2.67 8.93 4.62
C LYS A 138 -3.87 8.19 4.04
N ASP A 139 -4.82 8.92 3.44
CA ASP A 139 -6.04 8.33 2.91
C ASP A 139 -5.79 7.37 1.75
N VAL A 140 -4.78 7.66 0.91
CA VAL A 140 -4.36 6.76 -0.18
C VAL A 140 -3.79 5.47 0.39
N LEU A 141 -2.88 5.57 1.39
CA LEU A 141 -2.28 4.39 2.02
C LEU A 141 -3.33 3.54 2.73
N PHE A 142 -4.22 4.17 3.51
CA PHE A 142 -5.27 3.47 4.24
C PHE A 142 -6.27 2.80 3.29
N ASN A 143 -6.69 3.50 2.23
CA ASN A 143 -7.57 2.92 1.22
C ASN A 143 -6.92 1.78 0.43
N THR A 144 -5.59 1.77 0.32
CA THR A 144 -4.86 0.70 -0.39
C THR A 144 -4.94 -0.63 0.34
N ILE A 145 -4.86 -0.63 1.67
CA ILE A 145 -4.89 -1.87 2.46
C ILE A 145 -6.29 -2.45 2.64
N PHE A 146 -7.35 -1.66 2.39
CA PHE A 146 -8.73 -2.15 2.40
C PHE A 146 -9.03 -2.96 1.12
N PRO A 147 -9.87 -4.02 1.20
CA PRO A 147 -10.56 -4.56 2.40
C PRO A 147 -9.80 -5.65 3.15
N GLU A 148 -8.60 -6.04 2.70
CA GLU A 148 -7.86 -7.16 3.29
C GLU A 148 -7.43 -6.87 4.73
N ARG A 149 -7.15 -5.59 5.01
CA ARG A 149 -6.72 -5.13 6.33
C ARG A 149 -7.28 -3.76 6.66
N TYR A 150 -7.17 -3.38 7.95
CA TYR A 150 -7.48 -2.03 8.40
C TYR A 150 -6.31 -1.45 9.21
N PRO A 151 -6.14 -0.10 9.24
CA PRO A 151 -5.04 0.54 9.94
C PRO A 151 -5.08 0.27 11.46
N ALA A 152 -3.91 -0.01 12.03
CA ALA A 152 -3.75 -0.18 13.48
C ALA A 152 -3.87 1.14 14.24
N ASP A 153 -3.58 2.26 13.59
CA ASP A 153 -3.61 3.60 14.16
C ASP A 153 -4.24 4.59 13.17
N LEU A 154 -4.60 5.77 13.66
CA LEU A 154 -5.20 6.86 12.89
C LEU A 154 -4.21 7.57 11.96
N SER A 155 -2.92 7.31 12.11
CA SER A 155 -1.85 7.86 11.28
C SER A 155 -0.81 6.80 10.95
N PRO A 156 -0.22 6.82 9.75
CA PRO A 156 0.90 5.95 9.41
C PRO A 156 2.13 6.33 10.23
N ILE A 157 3.05 5.39 10.43
CA ILE A 157 4.41 5.71 10.84
C ILE A 157 5.16 6.18 9.60
N GLU A 158 5.58 7.43 9.59
CA GLU A 158 6.43 7.97 8.55
C GLU A 158 7.88 7.93 8.99
N ILE A 159 8.72 7.23 8.22
CA ILE A 159 10.18 7.22 8.37
C ILE A 159 10.71 8.20 7.32
N GLN A 160 10.78 9.47 7.70
CA GLN A 160 11.16 10.55 6.80
C GLN A 160 11.68 11.74 7.60
N MET A 161 12.79 12.34 7.19
CA MET A 161 13.25 13.61 7.74
C MET A 161 12.49 14.76 7.05
N LYS A 162 11.37 15.16 7.63
CA LYS A 162 10.60 16.31 7.15
C LYS A 162 11.44 17.58 7.27
N ASN A 163 11.47 18.38 6.20
CA ASN A 163 12.22 19.63 6.10
C ASN A 163 13.76 19.50 6.17
N SER A 164 14.31 18.33 5.90
CA SER A 164 15.76 18.20 5.71
C SER A 164 16.14 18.72 4.31
N ALA A 165 17.17 19.57 4.25
CA ALA A 165 17.80 19.98 3.00
C ALA A 165 18.88 18.98 2.52
N MET A 166 19.12 17.91 3.29
CA MET A 166 20.15 16.91 3.02
C MET A 166 19.78 16.07 1.79
N LYS A 167 20.74 15.91 0.88
CA LYS A 167 20.58 15.16 -0.38
C LYS A 167 21.37 13.86 -0.33
N ASP A 168 20.93 12.88 -1.09
CA ASP A 168 21.54 11.55 -1.21
C ASP A 168 23.01 11.56 -1.70
N GLY A 169 23.45 12.67 -2.31
CA GLY A 169 24.85 12.91 -2.67
C GLY A 169 25.76 13.47 -1.55
N GLU A 170 25.23 13.74 -0.37
CA GLU A 170 26.00 14.31 0.73
C GLU A 170 26.61 13.23 1.64
N ALA A 171 27.83 13.49 2.16
CA ALA A 171 28.62 12.49 2.89
C ALA A 171 27.89 11.90 4.12
N PHE A 172 27.07 12.70 4.81
CA PHE A 172 26.35 12.26 6.01
C PHE A 172 24.94 11.71 5.76
N PHE A 173 24.45 11.79 4.54
CA PHE A 173 23.10 11.35 4.20
C PHE A 173 22.85 9.90 4.61
N TRP A 174 23.74 8.99 4.18
CA TRP A 174 23.61 7.56 4.43
C TRP A 174 23.63 7.20 5.92
N ASP A 175 24.54 7.82 6.69
CA ASP A 175 24.64 7.56 8.13
C ASP A 175 23.41 8.04 8.90
N VAL A 176 22.87 9.19 8.52
CA VAL A 176 21.70 9.77 9.16
C VAL A 176 20.45 8.97 8.84
N GLU A 177 20.23 8.63 7.56
CA GLU A 177 19.09 7.81 7.14
C GLU A 177 19.15 6.40 7.76
N LEU A 178 20.33 5.77 7.83
CA LEU A 178 20.52 4.48 8.48
C LEU A 178 20.11 4.51 9.95
N ARG A 179 20.59 5.49 10.70
CA ARG A 179 20.24 5.64 12.14
C ARG A 179 18.76 5.86 12.32
N GLN A 180 18.13 6.67 11.47
CA GLN A 180 16.70 6.94 11.55
C GLN A 180 15.87 5.68 11.26
N ILE A 181 16.22 4.92 10.21
CA ILE A 181 15.56 3.64 9.90
C ILE A 181 15.70 2.69 11.09
N GLU A 182 16.92 2.50 11.61
CA GLU A 182 17.19 1.59 12.72
C GLU A 182 16.42 1.98 13.99
N ASP A 183 16.46 3.25 14.37
CA ASP A 183 15.80 3.74 15.58
C ASP A 183 14.27 3.63 15.51
N ILE A 184 13.66 4.10 14.41
CA ILE A 184 12.21 4.04 14.25
C ILE A 184 11.74 2.59 14.11
N CYS A 185 12.45 1.76 13.36
CA CYS A 185 12.09 0.35 13.24
C CYS A 185 12.17 -0.36 14.59
N ALA A 186 13.24 -0.20 15.35
CA ALA A 186 13.40 -0.85 16.64
C ALA A 186 12.30 -0.44 17.63
N ASN A 187 12.06 0.87 17.78
CA ASN A 187 11.20 1.40 18.84
C ASN A 187 9.71 1.36 18.48
N ARG A 188 9.33 1.59 17.21
CA ARG A 188 7.95 1.81 16.82
C ARG A 188 7.35 0.68 16.00
N ILE A 189 8.16 -0.21 15.43
CA ILE A 189 7.70 -1.30 14.58
C ILE A 189 7.98 -2.67 15.20
N LEU A 190 9.26 -2.99 15.43
CA LEU A 190 9.67 -4.31 15.92
C LEU A 190 9.24 -4.54 17.36
N GLY A 191 9.40 -3.55 18.24
CA GLY A 191 8.98 -3.67 19.63
C GLY A 191 7.51 -4.06 19.79
N PRO A 192 6.54 -3.37 19.19
CA PRO A 192 5.13 -3.78 19.20
C PRO A 192 4.85 -5.15 18.56
N LEU A 193 5.56 -5.53 17.48
CA LEU A 193 5.44 -6.87 16.88
C LEU A 193 5.94 -7.96 17.82
N GLU A 194 7.08 -7.77 18.47
CA GLU A 194 7.67 -8.73 19.41
C GLU A 194 6.83 -8.93 20.67
N ARG A 195 6.16 -7.89 21.13
CA ARG A 195 5.20 -7.96 22.26
C ARG A 195 3.82 -8.52 21.87
N GLY A 196 3.59 -8.81 20.59
CA GLY A 196 2.29 -9.29 20.10
C GLY A 196 1.17 -8.25 20.09
N GLU A 197 1.48 -6.97 20.24
CA GLU A 197 0.52 -5.86 20.15
C GLU A 197 0.07 -5.64 18.71
N LEU A 198 0.94 -5.99 17.76
CA LEU A 198 0.74 -5.96 16.31
C LEU A 198 1.10 -7.31 15.71
N SER A 199 0.37 -7.70 14.68
CA SER A 199 0.58 -8.96 13.97
C SER A 199 0.99 -8.78 12.50
N HIS A 200 1.00 -7.54 11.99
CA HIS A 200 1.24 -7.26 10.58
C HIS A 200 1.68 -5.83 10.32
N VAL A 201 2.52 -5.66 9.29
CA VAL A 201 2.96 -4.36 8.75
C VAL A 201 2.58 -4.24 7.27
N SER A 202 1.98 -3.11 6.89
CA SER A 202 1.78 -2.69 5.51
C SER A 202 2.82 -1.62 5.17
N LEU A 203 3.80 -1.96 4.34
CA LEU A 203 4.95 -1.11 4.03
C LEU A 203 4.81 -0.45 2.66
N PHE A 204 4.92 0.85 2.64
CA PHE A 204 4.96 1.72 1.46
C PHE A 204 6.30 2.43 1.42
N ALA A 205 7.19 2.05 0.51
CA ALA A 205 8.56 2.55 0.51
C ALA A 205 9.00 3.04 -0.87
N LEU A 206 9.63 4.21 -0.90
CA LEU A 206 10.32 4.79 -2.04
C LEU A 206 11.63 5.39 -1.55
N GLY A 207 12.75 5.10 -2.21
CA GLY A 207 14.04 5.61 -1.77
C GLY A 207 15.21 5.03 -2.55
N PRO A 208 16.44 5.45 -2.24
CA PRO A 208 17.65 4.84 -2.76
C PRO A 208 17.68 3.34 -2.47
N GLN A 209 18.07 2.55 -3.48
CA GLN A 209 18.03 1.08 -3.41
C GLN A 209 18.75 0.50 -2.17
N PRO A 210 19.95 0.96 -1.78
CA PRO A 210 20.65 0.44 -0.61
C PRO A 210 19.86 0.63 0.70
N LEU A 211 19.18 1.76 0.88
CA LEU A 211 18.35 2.03 2.07
C LEU A 211 17.10 1.15 2.11
N LEU A 212 16.48 0.89 0.95
CA LEU A 212 15.34 -0.04 0.84
C LEU A 212 15.75 -1.47 1.18
N VAL A 213 16.92 -1.93 0.70
CA VAL A 213 17.48 -3.24 1.08
C VAL A 213 17.75 -3.28 2.57
N LYS A 214 18.36 -2.25 3.16
CA LYS A 214 18.61 -2.18 4.61
C LYS A 214 17.31 -2.24 5.41
N LEU A 215 16.29 -1.50 5.02
CA LEU A 215 14.96 -1.55 5.64
C LEU A 215 14.39 -2.98 5.59
N GLY A 216 14.53 -3.64 4.45
CA GLY A 216 14.16 -5.04 4.27
C GLY A 216 14.88 -5.98 5.22
N THR A 217 16.20 -5.81 5.42
CA THR A 217 16.97 -6.66 6.37
C THR A 217 16.54 -6.49 7.82
N ILE A 218 16.09 -5.32 8.22
CA ILE A 218 15.57 -5.05 9.57
C ILE A 218 14.21 -5.72 9.76
N LEU A 219 13.30 -5.54 8.78
CA LEU A 219 11.96 -6.11 8.82
C LEU A 219 11.94 -7.62 8.55
N ASN A 220 12.99 -8.19 7.98
CA ASN A 220 13.26 -9.58 7.62
C ASN A 220 12.01 -10.46 7.38
N ASP A 221 12.19 -11.76 7.15
CA ASP A 221 11.11 -12.71 6.86
C ASP A 221 10.39 -13.25 8.12
N LYS A 222 10.93 -12.97 9.30
CA LYS A 222 10.34 -13.37 10.60
C LYS A 222 9.00 -12.66 10.86
N TYR A 223 8.85 -11.43 10.34
CA TYR A 223 7.65 -10.63 10.58
C TYR A 223 6.72 -10.64 9.38
N PRO A 224 5.40 -10.77 9.59
CA PRO A 224 4.42 -10.61 8.52
C PRO A 224 4.38 -9.18 8.00
N VAL A 225 4.95 -8.96 6.82
CA VAL A 225 4.98 -7.66 6.14
C VAL A 225 4.43 -7.81 4.73
N THR A 226 3.47 -6.97 4.36
CA THR A 226 3.08 -6.76 2.97
C THR A 226 3.80 -5.54 2.42
N VAL A 227 4.66 -5.75 1.43
CA VAL A 227 5.34 -4.66 0.73
C VAL A 227 4.48 -4.23 -0.45
N PHE A 228 4.16 -2.94 -0.53
CA PHE A 228 3.40 -2.35 -1.63
C PHE A 228 4.34 -1.73 -2.66
N GLN A 229 3.92 -1.78 -3.94
CA GLN A 229 4.64 -1.17 -5.05
C GLN A 229 3.91 0.07 -5.53
N LYS A 230 4.63 1.19 -5.67
CA LYS A 230 4.10 2.38 -6.34
C LYS A 230 4.11 2.15 -7.85
N HIS A 231 2.92 2.19 -8.47
CA HIS A 231 2.75 2.18 -9.92
C HIS A 231 2.59 3.61 -10.44
N ARG A 232 3.08 3.86 -11.65
CA ARG A 232 2.93 5.15 -12.33
C ARG A 232 1.66 5.18 -13.19
N VAL A 233 1.33 4.06 -13.80
CA VAL A 233 0.14 3.92 -14.66
C VAL A 233 -0.55 2.58 -14.35
N PRO A 234 -1.73 2.61 -13.70
CA PRO A 234 -2.37 3.76 -13.05
C PRO A 234 -1.56 4.26 -11.85
N ASP A 235 -1.77 5.51 -11.44
CA ASP A 235 -1.14 6.06 -10.22
C ASP A 235 -1.77 5.44 -8.97
N THR A 236 -1.17 4.34 -8.48
CA THR A 236 -1.69 3.57 -7.36
C THR A 236 -0.59 2.82 -6.61
N TRP A 237 -0.87 2.45 -5.35
CA TRP A 237 -0.09 1.51 -4.57
C TRP A 237 -0.70 0.09 -4.58
N ARG A 238 -1.92 -0.08 -5.10
CA ARG A 238 -2.57 -1.39 -5.17
C ARG A 238 -1.85 -2.27 -6.17
N TRP A 239 -1.62 -3.50 -5.79
CA TRP A 239 -1.19 -4.52 -6.73
C TRP A 239 -2.27 -4.69 -7.81
N LEU A 240 -1.84 -4.86 -9.04
CA LEU A 240 -2.73 -5.02 -10.17
C LEU A 240 -2.99 -6.52 -10.41
N ASP A 241 -4.24 -6.89 -10.71
CA ASP A 241 -4.63 -8.26 -11.07
C ASP A 241 -4.34 -8.50 -12.56
N GLU A 242 -3.08 -8.31 -12.96
CA GLU A 242 -2.66 -8.52 -14.34
C GLU A 242 -1.84 -9.82 -14.42
N ASP A 243 -2.19 -10.66 -15.35
CA ASP A 243 -1.38 -11.82 -15.72
C ASP A 243 -0.26 -11.33 -16.65
N THR A 244 0.84 -10.86 -16.04
CA THR A 244 2.00 -10.37 -16.78
C THR A 244 3.03 -11.47 -16.86
N SER A 245 3.26 -11.98 -18.06
CA SER A 245 4.33 -12.91 -18.39
C SER A 245 5.65 -12.14 -18.56
N ASN A 246 6.29 -11.73 -17.49
CA ASN A 246 7.64 -11.17 -17.54
C ASN A 246 8.58 -12.11 -16.79
N ASP A 247 9.31 -12.94 -17.53
CA ASP A 247 10.12 -13.99 -16.92
C ASP A 247 11.37 -13.41 -16.24
N ILE A 248 11.39 -13.46 -14.90
CA ILE A 248 12.55 -13.06 -14.11
C ILE A 248 13.49 -14.25 -13.97
N ARG A 249 14.75 -14.08 -14.36
CA ARG A 249 15.73 -15.16 -14.38
C ARG A 249 17.10 -14.73 -13.87
N LEU A 250 17.85 -15.73 -13.39
CA LEU A 250 19.25 -15.62 -13.02
C LEU A 250 20.12 -15.93 -14.25
N ILE A 251 21.11 -15.08 -14.50
CA ILE A 251 22.21 -15.30 -15.44
C ILE A 251 23.47 -15.53 -14.62
N GLU A 252 24.08 -16.68 -14.79
CA GLU A 252 25.31 -17.06 -14.11
C GLU A 252 26.54 -16.73 -14.97
N PRO A 253 27.67 -16.28 -14.37
CA PRO A 253 28.92 -16.07 -15.10
C PRO A 253 29.55 -17.41 -15.53
N GLN A 254 30.26 -17.40 -16.65
CA GLN A 254 31.04 -18.57 -17.09
C GLN A 254 32.22 -18.83 -16.17
N ASP A 255 32.93 -17.77 -15.77
CA ASP A 255 34.06 -17.85 -14.84
C ASP A 255 33.57 -17.44 -13.44
N LYS A 256 33.60 -18.41 -12.51
CA LYS A 256 33.17 -18.26 -11.10
C LYS A 256 34.37 -18.17 -10.14
N THR A 257 35.57 -17.88 -10.65
CA THR A 257 36.78 -17.85 -9.82
C THR A 257 37.14 -16.47 -9.29
N LYS A 258 36.49 -15.43 -9.82
CA LYS A 258 36.75 -14.02 -9.54
C LYS A 258 35.85 -13.48 -8.43
N GLU A 259 36.00 -12.20 -8.07
CA GLU A 259 35.12 -11.57 -7.08
C GLU A 259 33.65 -11.61 -7.50
N PRO A 260 32.72 -12.03 -6.63
CA PRO A 260 31.29 -12.09 -6.96
C PRO A 260 30.67 -10.69 -6.97
N ILE A 261 30.03 -10.36 -8.09
CA ILE A 261 29.19 -9.17 -8.24
C ILE A 261 27.80 -9.62 -8.67
N LEU A 262 26.77 -9.14 -7.98
CA LEU A 262 25.37 -9.32 -8.38
C LEU A 262 24.80 -8.01 -8.92
N VAL A 263 24.29 -8.05 -10.15
CA VAL A 263 23.56 -6.94 -10.77
C VAL A 263 22.08 -7.31 -10.88
N ILE A 264 21.20 -6.51 -10.30
CA ILE A 264 19.75 -6.68 -10.42
C ILE A 264 19.22 -5.63 -11.40
N ALA A 265 18.86 -6.08 -12.60
CA ALA A 265 18.53 -5.25 -13.76
C ALA A 265 17.07 -5.45 -14.19
N LEU A 266 16.11 -5.04 -13.33
CA LEU A 266 14.68 -5.17 -13.58
C LEU A 266 14.05 -3.89 -14.10
N SER A 267 14.56 -2.71 -13.73
CA SER A 267 14.07 -1.43 -14.25
C SER A 267 14.82 -0.97 -15.49
N SER A 268 16.05 -1.40 -15.68
CA SER A 268 16.88 -1.04 -16.86
C SER A 268 18.00 -2.04 -17.09
N LYS A 269 18.20 -2.46 -18.34
CA LYS A 269 19.36 -3.29 -18.76
C LYS A 269 20.66 -2.49 -18.85
N ALA A 270 20.61 -1.17 -18.88
CA ALA A 270 21.81 -0.33 -19.02
C ALA A 270 22.82 -0.54 -17.88
N ILE A 271 22.34 -0.85 -16.67
CA ILE A 271 23.20 -1.16 -15.52
C ILE A 271 24.10 -2.38 -15.77
N LEU A 272 23.63 -3.41 -16.47
CA LEU A 272 24.43 -4.59 -16.80
C LEU A 272 25.65 -4.22 -17.62
N LYS A 273 25.45 -3.43 -18.67
CA LYS A 273 26.55 -2.96 -19.53
C LYS A 273 27.52 -2.06 -18.73
N ARG A 274 26.96 -1.08 -17.98
CA ARG A 274 27.78 -0.17 -17.17
C ARG A 274 28.70 -0.92 -16.19
N ILE A 275 28.18 -1.89 -15.46
CA ILE A 275 28.96 -2.66 -14.49
C ILE A 275 29.93 -3.60 -15.19
N ALA A 276 29.53 -4.26 -16.29
CA ALA A 276 30.42 -5.10 -17.08
C ALA A 276 31.61 -4.29 -17.64
N ASP A 277 31.38 -3.10 -18.19
CA ASP A 277 32.41 -2.22 -18.71
C ASP A 277 33.37 -1.75 -17.61
N ARG A 278 32.89 -1.47 -16.39
CA ARG A 278 33.70 -1.02 -15.25
C ARG A 278 34.49 -2.13 -14.58
N CYS A 279 33.93 -3.32 -14.47
CA CYS A 279 34.60 -4.45 -13.80
C CYS A 279 35.54 -5.22 -14.74
N GLY A 280 35.30 -5.17 -16.06
CA GLY A 280 36.03 -5.91 -17.05
C GLY A 280 36.14 -7.40 -16.70
N ASP A 281 37.36 -7.96 -16.86
CA ASP A 281 37.64 -9.36 -16.55
C ASP A 281 37.97 -9.63 -15.07
N THR A 282 37.74 -8.70 -14.15
CA THR A 282 38.13 -8.85 -12.74
C THR A 282 37.04 -9.46 -11.84
N ALA A 283 35.83 -9.59 -12.33
CA ALA A 283 34.67 -10.04 -11.54
C ALA A 283 33.90 -11.21 -12.17
N SER A 284 33.30 -12.02 -11.33
CA SER A 284 32.27 -13.00 -11.71
C SER A 284 30.91 -12.31 -11.64
N LEU A 285 30.39 -11.90 -12.80
CA LEU A 285 29.17 -11.07 -12.90
C LEU A 285 27.92 -11.95 -12.95
N TRP A 286 27.21 -12.02 -11.86
CA TRP A 286 25.89 -12.62 -11.73
C TRP A 286 24.82 -11.59 -12.04
N ALA A 287 23.73 -11.95 -12.72
CA ALA A 287 22.67 -11.00 -13.02
C ALA A 287 21.28 -11.57 -12.80
N ILE A 288 20.40 -10.78 -12.20
CA ILE A 288 18.96 -11.02 -12.19
C ILE A 288 18.33 -10.02 -13.15
N THR A 289 17.64 -10.54 -14.17
CA THR A 289 17.00 -9.70 -15.19
C THR A 289 15.67 -10.29 -15.62
N CYS A 290 14.94 -9.57 -16.48
CA CYS A 290 13.67 -10.03 -17.04
C CYS A 290 13.62 -9.74 -18.55
N ASP A 291 12.57 -10.22 -19.21
CA ASP A 291 12.42 -10.03 -20.65
C ASP A 291 12.23 -8.56 -21.00
N GLU A 292 11.31 -7.88 -20.30
CA GLU A 292 10.94 -6.49 -20.50
C GLU A 292 11.22 -5.64 -19.25
N PRO A 293 12.46 -5.17 -19.03
CA PRO A 293 12.78 -4.28 -17.93
C PRO A 293 12.12 -2.92 -18.10
N GLY A 294 11.63 -2.39 -16.97
CA GLY A 294 11.00 -1.06 -16.94
C GLY A 294 10.66 -0.62 -15.52
N ASN A 295 10.45 0.68 -15.34
CA ASN A 295 10.14 1.22 -14.02
C ASN A 295 8.81 0.71 -13.44
N ASP A 296 7.89 0.26 -14.28
CA ASP A 296 6.55 -0.19 -13.91
C ASP A 296 6.34 -1.69 -14.19
N MET A 297 7.45 -2.46 -14.29
CA MET A 297 7.40 -3.90 -14.62
C MET A 297 6.80 -4.74 -13.50
N MET A 298 6.96 -4.32 -12.24
CA MET A 298 6.50 -5.07 -11.06
C MET A 298 5.02 -4.78 -10.77
N ARG A 299 4.11 -5.41 -11.54
CA ARG A 299 2.68 -5.07 -11.54
C ARG A 299 1.84 -5.94 -10.60
N CYS A 300 2.24 -7.17 -10.32
CA CYS A 300 1.47 -8.10 -9.53
C CYS A 300 2.30 -8.87 -8.50
N HIS A 301 1.62 -9.41 -7.49
CA HIS A 301 2.26 -10.21 -6.42
C HIS A 301 2.97 -11.47 -6.94
N SER A 302 2.51 -12.06 -8.03
CA SER A 302 3.13 -13.25 -8.62
C SER A 302 4.54 -12.96 -9.12
N LEU A 303 4.76 -11.81 -9.76
CA LEU A 303 6.09 -11.36 -10.18
C LEU A 303 7.02 -11.09 -8.99
N LEU A 304 6.51 -10.49 -7.91
CA LEU A 304 7.32 -10.26 -6.71
C LEU A 304 7.72 -11.59 -6.04
N LYS A 305 6.82 -12.57 -6.01
CA LYS A 305 7.15 -13.93 -5.54
C LYS A 305 8.18 -14.62 -6.42
N GLN A 306 8.08 -14.47 -7.75
CA GLN A 306 9.07 -14.99 -8.69
C GLN A 306 10.44 -14.33 -8.45
N PHE A 307 10.47 -13.00 -8.27
CA PHE A 307 11.71 -12.30 -7.90
C PHE A 307 12.32 -12.87 -6.61
N ASN A 308 11.55 -13.07 -5.56
CA ASN A 308 12.04 -13.62 -4.29
C ASN A 308 12.67 -15.01 -4.46
N LEU A 309 12.03 -15.87 -5.24
CA LEU A 309 12.57 -17.20 -5.56
C LEU A 309 13.89 -17.11 -6.31
N VAL A 310 13.94 -16.31 -7.39
CA VAL A 310 15.15 -16.15 -8.20
C VAL A 310 16.28 -15.49 -7.40
N ALA A 311 15.97 -14.48 -6.58
CA ALA A 311 16.95 -13.83 -5.72
C ALA A 311 17.50 -14.79 -4.67
N ARG A 312 16.67 -15.64 -4.05
CA ARG A 312 17.15 -16.67 -3.11
C ARG A 312 18.05 -17.70 -3.82
N MET A 313 17.63 -18.18 -4.99
CA MET A 313 18.46 -19.09 -5.81
C MET A 313 19.82 -18.45 -6.16
N ALA A 314 19.84 -17.15 -6.50
CA ALA A 314 21.06 -16.42 -6.79
C ALA A 314 22.00 -16.39 -5.58
N MET A 315 21.48 -16.07 -4.36
CA MET A 315 22.30 -16.03 -3.15
C MET A 315 22.90 -17.40 -2.83
N ASP A 316 22.15 -18.48 -2.98
CA ASP A 316 22.61 -19.85 -2.72
C ASP A 316 23.68 -20.29 -3.76
N ALA A 317 23.46 -19.97 -5.05
CA ALA A 317 24.42 -20.26 -6.11
C ALA A 317 25.73 -19.47 -5.95
N ILE A 318 25.63 -18.18 -5.62
CA ILE A 318 26.79 -17.31 -5.38
C ILE A 318 27.57 -17.83 -4.15
N LYS A 319 26.89 -18.12 -3.04
CA LYS A 319 27.56 -18.64 -1.83
C LYS A 319 28.25 -19.97 -2.09
N THR A 320 27.65 -20.83 -2.88
CA THR A 320 28.24 -22.12 -3.26
C THR A 320 29.49 -21.94 -4.10
N ALA A 321 29.41 -21.09 -5.12
CA ALA A 321 30.54 -20.83 -6.04
C ALA A 321 31.67 -20.03 -5.38
N HIS A 322 31.33 -19.10 -4.49
CA HIS A 322 32.28 -18.14 -3.91
C HIS A 322 32.34 -18.26 -2.38
N SER A 323 32.40 -19.48 -1.85
CA SER A 323 32.35 -19.75 -0.39
C SER A 323 33.45 -19.06 0.42
N LYS A 324 34.57 -18.70 -0.21
CA LYS A 324 35.74 -18.02 0.40
C LYS A 324 35.73 -16.50 0.19
N ALA A 325 34.77 -15.95 -0.58
CA ALA A 325 34.70 -14.52 -0.83
C ALA A 325 34.37 -13.75 0.48
N GLY A 326 35.01 -12.62 0.66
CA GLY A 326 34.80 -11.75 1.83
C GLY A 326 33.43 -11.07 1.83
N CYS A 327 32.90 -10.72 0.64
CA CYS A 327 31.61 -10.08 0.47
C CYS A 327 31.04 -10.33 -0.94
N LEU A 328 29.78 -10.00 -1.10
CA LEU A 328 29.08 -9.88 -2.38
C LEU A 328 28.80 -8.41 -2.66
N LYS A 329 29.29 -7.88 -3.76
CA LYS A 329 28.98 -6.52 -4.23
C LYS A 329 27.65 -6.55 -4.98
N ILE A 330 26.71 -5.66 -4.62
CA ILE A 330 25.37 -5.63 -5.19
C ILE A 330 25.08 -4.26 -5.81
N PHE A 331 24.68 -4.28 -7.07
CA PHE A 331 24.25 -3.13 -7.86
C PHE A 331 22.81 -3.35 -8.31
N MET A 332 21.95 -2.33 -8.16
CA MET A 332 20.52 -2.49 -8.43
C MET A 332 19.96 -1.38 -9.31
N ALA A 333 19.12 -1.78 -10.27
CA ALA A 333 18.14 -0.95 -10.95
C ALA A 333 16.82 -1.75 -10.96
N ALA A 334 16.05 -1.65 -9.89
CA ALA A 334 14.87 -2.48 -9.66
C ALA A 334 13.71 -1.67 -9.05
N PRO A 335 12.45 -2.14 -9.18
CA PRO A 335 11.33 -1.57 -8.44
C PRO A 335 11.58 -1.57 -6.93
N ALA A 336 11.05 -0.57 -6.22
CA ALA A 336 11.30 -0.38 -4.78
C ALA A 336 10.92 -1.62 -3.94
N SER A 337 9.81 -2.29 -4.29
CA SER A 337 9.41 -3.53 -3.61
C SER A 337 10.44 -4.64 -3.73
N CYS A 338 11.14 -4.76 -4.86
CA CYS A 338 12.21 -5.74 -5.04
C CYS A 338 13.40 -5.46 -4.13
N ALA A 339 13.78 -4.19 -3.95
CA ALA A 339 14.87 -3.83 -3.07
C ALA A 339 14.56 -4.16 -1.60
N VAL A 340 13.35 -3.84 -1.15
CA VAL A 340 12.89 -4.24 0.20
C VAL A 340 12.88 -5.75 0.35
N GLU A 341 12.28 -6.47 -0.60
CA GLU A 341 12.18 -7.94 -0.53
C GLU A 341 13.55 -8.62 -0.61
N LEU A 342 14.50 -8.10 -1.39
CA LEU A 342 15.87 -8.60 -1.38
C LEU A 342 16.46 -8.57 0.04
N GLY A 343 16.26 -7.47 0.77
CA GLY A 343 16.68 -7.37 2.16
C GLY A 343 15.97 -8.36 3.07
N ARG A 344 14.67 -8.55 2.87
CA ARG A 344 13.83 -9.44 3.70
C ARG A 344 14.22 -10.91 3.59
N ILE A 345 14.58 -11.37 2.39
CA ILE A 345 14.97 -12.77 2.15
C ILE A 345 16.41 -13.09 2.55
N ARG A 346 17.19 -12.09 3.01
CA ARG A 346 18.56 -12.30 3.43
C ARG A 346 18.66 -13.26 4.61
N MET A 347 19.58 -14.21 4.52
CA MET A 347 19.91 -15.14 5.59
C MET A 347 21.30 -14.84 6.18
N PRO A 348 21.41 -14.08 7.30
CA PRO A 348 22.69 -13.58 7.82
C PRO A 348 23.75 -14.65 8.09
N LYS A 349 23.32 -15.89 8.41
CA LYS A 349 24.23 -17.02 8.70
C LYS A 349 24.63 -17.82 7.45
N ALA A 350 23.87 -17.70 6.36
CA ALA A 350 24.07 -18.47 5.14
C ALA A 350 24.71 -17.65 4.03
N ASP A 351 24.29 -16.39 3.89
CA ASP A 351 24.73 -15.51 2.82
C ASP A 351 26.11 -14.92 3.11
N LEU A 352 26.79 -14.45 2.04
CA LEU A 352 27.96 -13.60 2.18
C LEU A 352 27.58 -12.24 2.80
N PRO A 353 28.50 -11.52 3.44
CA PRO A 353 28.30 -10.10 3.72
C PRO A 353 28.02 -9.34 2.41
N TRP A 354 27.10 -8.38 2.43
CA TRP A 354 26.77 -7.58 1.25
C TRP A 354 27.40 -6.20 1.32
N VAL A 355 27.90 -5.73 0.18
CA VAL A 355 28.31 -4.34 -0.02
C VAL A 355 27.41 -3.76 -1.10
N LEU A 356 26.58 -2.80 -0.72
CA LEU A 356 25.58 -2.19 -1.60
C LEU A 356 26.13 -0.93 -2.24
N TYR A 357 25.86 -0.77 -3.52
CA TYR A 357 26.27 0.37 -4.32
C TYR A 357 25.05 1.15 -4.78
N ASP A 358 25.19 2.48 -4.86
CA ASP A 358 24.24 3.37 -5.50
C ASP A 358 24.90 4.13 -6.64
N TYR A 359 24.10 4.57 -7.62
CA TYR A 359 24.60 5.26 -8.78
C TYR A 359 24.40 6.77 -8.67
N TRP A 360 25.50 7.50 -8.59
CA TRP A 360 25.49 8.94 -8.54
C TRP A 360 25.49 9.53 -9.96
N ILE A 361 24.33 9.95 -10.43
CA ILE A 361 24.10 10.45 -11.79
C ILE A 361 25.01 11.63 -12.14
N ASP A 362 25.16 12.60 -11.22
CA ASP A 362 25.92 13.83 -11.48
C ASP A 362 27.42 13.58 -11.69
N LYS A 363 27.94 12.47 -11.18
CA LYS A 363 29.35 12.10 -11.30
C LYS A 363 29.59 10.91 -12.21
N ASP A 364 28.53 10.30 -12.74
CA ASP A 364 28.61 9.03 -13.48
C ASP A 364 29.41 7.96 -12.73
N GLU A 365 29.17 7.80 -11.43
CA GLU A 365 29.93 6.92 -10.55
C GLU A 365 29.02 6.03 -9.72
N ASP A 366 29.41 4.75 -9.55
CA ASP A 366 28.83 3.84 -8.58
C ASP A 366 29.58 3.99 -7.26
N ILE A 367 28.89 4.47 -6.21
CA ILE A 367 29.45 4.70 -4.89
C ILE A 367 29.11 3.56 -3.94
N GLU A 368 30.09 3.11 -3.16
CA GLU A 368 29.84 2.21 -2.05
C GLU A 368 29.08 2.95 -0.95
N THR A 369 27.96 2.35 -0.46
CA THR A 369 27.06 3.03 0.47
C THR A 369 26.89 2.29 1.78
N ILE A 370 26.37 1.07 1.74
CA ILE A 370 25.97 0.31 2.94
C ILE A 370 26.60 -1.08 2.91
N THR A 371 27.26 -1.44 4.01
CA THR A 371 27.71 -2.82 4.26
C THR A 371 26.74 -3.52 5.21
N ILE A 372 26.25 -4.69 4.82
CA ILE A 372 25.37 -5.56 5.61
C ILE A 372 26.12 -6.84 5.94
N LYS A 373 26.43 -7.02 7.24
CA LYS A 373 27.16 -8.20 7.76
C LYS A 373 26.24 -9.29 8.24
#